data_04d6a326c2242cfb11f53b3200f176a3
#
_entry.id   04d6a326c2242cfb11f53b3200f176a3
#
_cell.length_a   1.000
_cell.length_b   1.000
_cell.length_c   1.000
_cell.angle_alpha   90.00
_cell.angle_beta   90.00
_cell.angle_gamma   90.00
#
_symmetry.space_group_name_H-M   'P 1'
#
loop_
_entity.id
_entity.type
_entity.pdbx_description
1 polymer ?
#
loop_
_entity_poly.entity_id
_entity_poly.type
_entity_poly.pdbx_seq_one_letter_code
_entity_poly.pdbx_strand_id
1 'polypeptide(L)'
;MQNYTVYFAHGRESGPWGTKIRALAKVAEALGCQVFSRDDTDTRDPDLRTNRLIEEVRTIDGPVVLVGSSMGGYVVTAASRVVQPLGLFLMAPAIGMPGYSEPMPEPHARELSIVHGWGDDVVSLETVLEFARTYQAMMHIVPAGHALVEQLDWLKRCFADFLQNCLAWQCATARERLLATF
;
A
#
# COMPACT_ATOMS: atom_id res chain seq x y z
N MET A 1 5.22 -22.48 8.52
CA MET A 1 4.26 -21.37 8.46
C MET A 1 4.65 -20.49 7.29
N GLN A 2 3.70 -20.05 6.49
CA GLN A 2 3.98 -19.16 5.35
C GLN A 2 4.36 -17.77 5.89
N ASN A 3 5.51 -17.24 5.48
CA ASN A 3 5.94 -15.91 5.91
C ASN A 3 5.28 -14.88 5.02
N TYR A 4 4.46 -13.99 5.61
CA TYR A 4 3.88 -12.85 4.93
C TYR A 4 4.74 -11.61 5.20
N THR A 5 4.96 -10.81 4.18
CA THR A 5 5.70 -9.56 4.31
C THR A 5 4.80 -8.37 3.97
N VAL A 6 4.81 -7.37 4.82
CA VAL A 6 4.23 -6.05 4.54
C VAL A 6 5.36 -5.10 4.20
N TYR A 7 5.38 -4.66 2.95
CA TYR A 7 6.36 -3.70 2.45
C TYR A 7 5.77 -2.29 2.44
N PHE A 8 6.44 -1.36 3.10
CA PHE A 8 6.04 0.03 3.20
C PHE A 8 6.89 0.93 2.30
N ALA A 9 6.21 1.82 1.54
CA ALA A 9 6.84 2.87 0.76
C ALA A 9 6.43 4.24 1.32
N HIS A 10 7.41 5.03 1.74
CA HIS A 10 7.18 6.33 2.36
C HIS A 10 6.95 7.46 1.35
N GLY A 11 6.36 8.56 1.83
CA GLY A 11 6.14 9.77 1.03
C GLY A 11 7.43 10.48 0.65
N ARG A 12 7.29 11.50 -0.20
CA ARG A 12 8.41 12.28 -0.74
C ARG A 12 9.20 13.01 0.34
N GLU A 13 8.49 13.57 1.33
CA GLU A 13 9.07 14.43 2.36
C GLU A 13 9.20 13.72 3.73
N SER A 14 8.97 12.41 3.77
CA SER A 14 9.08 11.59 4.98
C SER A 14 10.17 10.53 4.83
N GLY A 15 10.57 9.92 5.93
CA GLY A 15 11.47 8.77 5.92
C GLY A 15 10.73 7.44 6.02
N PRO A 16 11.47 6.33 5.99
CA PRO A 16 10.92 4.97 5.95
C PRO A 16 10.07 4.64 7.18
N TRP A 17 10.39 5.23 8.32
CA TRP A 17 9.71 4.99 9.59
C TRP A 17 8.99 6.23 10.13
N GLY A 18 8.28 6.94 9.26
CA GLY A 18 7.39 8.03 9.67
C GLY A 18 6.22 7.53 10.54
N THR A 19 5.49 8.45 11.16
CA THR A 19 4.45 8.17 12.17
C THR A 19 3.44 7.11 11.72
N LYS A 20 2.88 7.26 10.53
CA LYS A 20 1.91 6.28 9.97
C LYS A 20 2.54 4.91 9.78
N ILE A 21 3.69 4.84 9.11
CA ILE A 21 4.35 3.56 8.81
C ILE A 21 4.69 2.82 10.10
N ARG A 22 5.27 3.50 11.11
CA ARG A 22 5.53 2.86 12.41
C ARG A 22 4.28 2.32 13.09
N ALA A 23 3.17 3.05 12.99
CA ALA A 23 1.93 2.61 13.60
C ALA A 23 1.35 1.38 12.91
N LEU A 24 1.36 1.36 11.56
CA LEU A 24 0.85 0.23 10.78
C LEU A 24 1.81 -0.97 10.81
N ALA A 25 3.12 -0.75 10.88
CA ALA A 25 4.11 -1.82 11.06
C ALA A 25 3.84 -2.63 12.33
N LYS A 26 3.55 -1.95 13.45
CA LYS A 26 3.18 -2.64 14.70
C LYS A 26 1.90 -3.49 14.55
N VAL A 27 0.95 -3.04 13.75
CA VAL A 27 -0.27 -3.82 13.45
C VAL A 27 0.10 -5.06 12.64
N ALA A 28 0.93 -4.92 11.61
CA ALA A 28 1.37 -6.04 10.79
C ALA A 28 2.17 -7.07 11.59
N GLU A 29 3.10 -6.62 12.44
CA GLU A 29 3.88 -7.48 13.34
C GLU A 29 2.99 -8.25 14.31
N ALA A 30 1.98 -7.58 14.89
CA ALA A 30 1.01 -8.23 15.79
C ALA A 30 0.16 -9.30 15.08
N LEU A 31 -0.02 -9.19 13.76
CA LEU A 31 -0.68 -10.19 12.92
C LEU A 31 0.29 -11.26 12.38
N GLY A 32 1.55 -11.27 12.82
CA GLY A 32 2.56 -12.26 12.47
C GLY A 32 3.25 -12.03 11.12
N CYS A 33 3.14 -10.83 10.54
CA CYS A 33 3.82 -10.46 9.31
C CYS A 33 5.24 -9.95 9.59
N GLN A 34 6.15 -10.22 8.68
CA GLN A 34 7.40 -9.48 8.59
C GLN A 34 7.12 -8.08 8.03
N VAL A 35 7.89 -7.09 8.45
CA VAL A 35 7.74 -5.71 7.97
C VAL A 35 9.03 -5.21 7.36
N PHE A 36 8.91 -4.49 6.26
CA PHE A 36 10.02 -3.89 5.56
C PHE A 36 9.67 -2.47 5.12
N SER A 37 10.60 -1.54 5.23
CA SER A 37 10.45 -0.17 4.74
C SER A 37 11.81 0.33 4.27
N ARG A 38 11.94 0.51 2.96
CA ARG A 38 13.15 1.05 2.36
C ARG A 38 13.31 2.53 2.67
N ASP A 39 14.55 2.96 2.87
CA ASP A 39 14.92 4.38 2.89
C ASP A 39 15.25 4.85 1.46
N ASP A 40 14.36 5.65 0.89
CA ASP A 40 14.49 6.31 -0.40
C ASP A 40 14.59 7.84 -0.26
N THR A 41 15.05 8.34 0.89
CA THR A 41 15.20 9.78 1.13
C THR A 41 16.26 10.43 0.24
N ASP A 42 17.13 9.63 -0.37
CA ASP A 42 18.17 10.05 -1.32
C ASP A 42 17.62 10.46 -2.70
N THR A 43 16.36 10.13 -3.01
CA THR A 43 15.75 10.45 -4.29
C THR A 43 14.31 10.91 -4.19
N ARG A 44 13.92 11.81 -5.10
CA ARG A 44 12.53 12.25 -5.31
C ARG A 44 11.94 11.72 -6.62
N ASP A 45 12.68 10.87 -7.32
CA ASP A 45 12.26 10.25 -8.56
C ASP A 45 11.35 9.04 -8.25
N PRO A 46 10.05 9.09 -8.60
CA PRO A 46 9.13 8.00 -8.32
C PRO A 46 9.42 6.74 -9.13
N ASP A 47 9.97 6.88 -10.35
CA ASP A 47 10.29 5.74 -11.21
C ASP A 47 11.51 5.00 -10.68
N LEU A 48 12.53 5.73 -10.21
CA LEU A 48 13.68 5.12 -9.54
C LEU A 48 13.26 4.37 -8.28
N ARG A 49 12.38 4.96 -7.44
CA ARG A 49 11.84 4.28 -6.24
C ARG A 49 11.03 3.04 -6.61
N THR A 50 10.23 3.10 -7.69
CA THR A 50 9.47 1.96 -8.20
C THR A 50 10.38 0.80 -8.60
N ASN A 51 11.42 1.08 -9.37
CA ASN A 51 12.38 0.07 -9.80
C ASN A 51 13.11 -0.58 -8.61
N ARG A 52 13.56 0.22 -7.65
CA ARG A 52 14.19 -0.24 -6.41
C ARG A 52 13.27 -1.16 -5.60
N LEU A 53 11.98 -0.78 -5.46
CA LEU A 53 10.99 -1.60 -4.78
C LEU A 53 10.82 -2.95 -5.48
N ILE A 54 10.68 -2.96 -6.81
CA ILE A 54 10.55 -4.19 -7.59
C ILE A 54 11.74 -5.11 -7.39
N GLU A 55 12.96 -4.58 -7.46
CA GLU A 55 14.19 -5.37 -7.25
C GLU A 55 14.24 -5.98 -5.86
N GLU A 56 13.87 -5.21 -4.85
CA GLU A 56 13.93 -5.64 -3.46
C GLU A 56 12.86 -6.68 -3.13
N VAL A 57 11.61 -6.47 -3.58
CA VAL A 57 10.51 -7.42 -3.37
C VAL A 57 10.79 -8.77 -4.04
N ARG A 58 11.51 -8.80 -5.14
CA ARG A 58 11.93 -10.04 -5.80
C ARG A 58 12.85 -10.92 -4.93
N THR A 59 13.48 -10.35 -3.92
CA THR A 59 14.32 -11.08 -2.98
C THR A 59 13.56 -11.60 -1.75
N ILE A 60 12.29 -11.23 -1.61
CA ILE A 60 11.43 -11.60 -0.49
C ILE A 60 10.76 -12.95 -0.80
N ASP A 61 10.96 -13.92 0.08
CA ASP A 61 10.28 -15.19 -0.01
C ASP A 61 8.84 -15.09 0.52
N GLY A 62 7.88 -15.51 -0.29
CA GLY A 62 6.47 -15.57 0.09
C GLY A 62 5.63 -14.40 -0.36
N PRO A 63 4.34 -14.36 0.04
CA PRO A 63 3.40 -13.35 -0.39
C PRO A 63 3.68 -11.98 0.24
N VAL A 64 3.49 -10.93 -0.55
CA VAL A 64 3.74 -9.54 -0.14
C VAL A 64 2.44 -8.74 -0.18
N VAL A 65 2.25 -7.88 0.81
CA VAL A 65 1.27 -6.79 0.82
C VAL A 65 2.04 -5.48 0.70
N LEU A 66 1.63 -4.61 -0.20
CA LEU A 66 2.26 -3.32 -0.40
C LEU A 66 1.44 -2.20 0.25
N VAL A 67 2.11 -1.33 1.00
CA VAL A 67 1.52 -0.19 1.69
C VAL A 67 2.25 1.08 1.30
N GLY A 68 1.55 2.06 0.76
CA GLY A 68 2.17 3.30 0.29
C GLY A 68 1.51 4.56 0.81
N SER A 69 2.32 5.58 1.14
CA SER A 69 1.84 6.90 1.55
C SER A 69 2.30 7.97 0.57
N SER A 70 1.37 8.79 0.07
CA SER A 70 1.67 9.90 -0.86
C SER A 70 2.44 9.39 -2.10
N MET A 71 3.65 9.88 -2.37
CA MET A 71 4.51 9.33 -3.44
C MET A 71 4.72 7.82 -3.29
N GLY A 72 4.87 7.30 -2.08
CA GLY A 72 4.94 5.86 -1.84
C GLY A 72 3.69 5.11 -2.31
N GLY A 73 2.50 5.75 -2.22
CA GLY A 73 1.25 5.21 -2.77
C GLY A 73 1.32 5.04 -4.30
N TYR A 74 1.85 6.02 -5.00
CA TYR A 74 2.14 5.90 -6.43
C TYR A 74 3.14 4.76 -6.71
N VAL A 75 4.27 4.76 -6.00
CA VAL A 75 5.35 3.77 -6.17
C VAL A 75 4.85 2.34 -6.03
N VAL A 76 4.09 2.03 -4.97
CA VAL A 76 3.55 0.68 -4.79
C VAL A 76 2.50 0.31 -5.83
N THR A 77 1.72 1.29 -6.30
CA THR A 77 0.73 1.06 -7.36
C THR A 77 1.43 0.74 -8.69
N ALA A 78 2.40 1.55 -9.09
CA ALA A 78 3.17 1.33 -10.32
C ALA A 78 3.94 -0.01 -10.28
N ALA A 79 4.54 -0.35 -9.14
CA ALA A 79 5.25 -1.62 -8.94
C ALA A 79 4.33 -2.84 -8.99
N SER A 80 3.05 -2.68 -8.63
CA SER A 80 2.12 -3.80 -8.45
C SER A 80 1.94 -4.66 -9.70
N ARG A 81 2.05 -4.07 -10.89
CA ARG A 81 1.99 -4.79 -12.17
C ARG A 81 3.04 -5.90 -12.29
N VAL A 82 4.23 -5.67 -11.71
CA VAL A 82 5.34 -6.62 -11.73
C VAL A 82 5.34 -7.51 -10.50
N VAL A 83 5.09 -6.93 -9.32
CA VAL A 83 5.15 -7.61 -8.03
C VAL A 83 3.95 -8.54 -7.79
N GLN A 84 2.75 -8.18 -8.31
CA GLN A 84 1.51 -8.93 -8.10
C GLN A 84 1.22 -9.19 -6.61
N PRO A 85 1.15 -8.14 -5.76
CA PRO A 85 0.95 -8.32 -4.33
C PRO A 85 -0.43 -8.87 -3.99
N LEU A 86 -0.59 -9.40 -2.78
CA LEU A 86 -1.90 -9.79 -2.25
C LEU A 86 -2.85 -8.60 -2.11
N GLY A 87 -2.33 -7.45 -1.72
CA GLY A 87 -3.11 -6.25 -1.56
C GLY A 87 -2.29 -4.97 -1.64
N LEU A 88 -2.98 -3.88 -1.97
CA LEU A 88 -2.48 -2.51 -1.97
C LEU A 88 -3.27 -1.70 -0.95
N PHE A 89 -2.58 -1.15 0.06
CA PHE A 89 -3.14 -0.19 1.01
C PHE A 89 -2.53 1.18 0.77
N LEU A 90 -3.33 2.11 0.26
CA LEU A 90 -2.88 3.42 -0.20
C LEU A 90 -3.37 4.53 0.74
N MET A 91 -2.45 5.35 1.23
CA MET A 91 -2.72 6.46 2.14
C MET A 91 -2.44 7.79 1.43
N ALA A 92 -3.48 8.56 1.11
CA ALA A 92 -3.38 9.81 0.36
C ALA A 92 -2.43 9.68 -0.85
N PRO A 93 -2.65 8.69 -1.75
CA PRO A 93 -1.70 8.33 -2.79
C PRO A 93 -1.52 9.47 -3.80
N ALA A 94 -0.29 9.73 -4.20
CA ALA A 94 0.06 10.77 -5.17
C ALA A 94 -0.31 10.35 -6.62
N ILE A 95 -1.59 10.03 -6.84
CA ILE A 95 -2.16 9.66 -8.14
C ILE A 95 -2.54 10.93 -8.91
N GLY A 96 -2.30 10.94 -10.21
CA GLY A 96 -2.60 12.07 -11.08
C GLY A 96 -1.62 13.24 -10.94
N MET A 97 -0.49 13.04 -10.29
CA MET A 97 0.50 14.11 -10.10
C MET A 97 1.22 14.42 -11.40
N PRO A 98 1.36 15.72 -11.75
CA PRO A 98 2.10 16.11 -12.93
C PRO A 98 3.59 15.73 -12.82
N GLY A 99 4.19 15.36 -13.95
CA GLY A 99 5.62 15.02 -14.03
C GLY A 99 5.96 13.58 -13.65
N TYR A 100 4.98 12.76 -13.28
CA TYR A 100 5.16 11.31 -13.15
C TYR A 100 5.02 10.64 -14.53
N SER A 101 5.80 9.61 -14.81
CA SER A 101 5.83 8.95 -16.13
C SER A 101 4.50 8.34 -16.53
N GLU A 102 3.78 7.77 -15.56
CA GLU A 102 2.43 7.24 -15.70
C GLU A 102 1.56 7.79 -14.56
N PRO A 103 0.96 9.00 -14.72
CA PRO A 103 0.26 9.64 -13.60
C PRO A 103 -0.86 8.82 -12.98
N MET A 104 -1.48 7.91 -13.73
CA MET A 104 -2.59 7.04 -13.31
C MET A 104 -2.22 5.56 -13.51
N PRO A 105 -1.24 5.01 -12.74
CA PRO A 105 -0.80 3.63 -12.94
C PRO A 105 -1.90 2.63 -12.60
N GLU A 106 -2.06 1.61 -13.41
CA GLU A 106 -3.03 0.54 -13.17
C GLU A 106 -2.62 -0.31 -11.95
N PRO A 107 -3.50 -0.45 -10.94
CA PRO A 107 -3.21 -1.29 -9.78
C PRO A 107 -3.45 -2.77 -10.11
N HIS A 108 -2.49 -3.60 -9.72
CA HIS A 108 -2.56 -5.06 -9.86
C HIS A 108 -2.47 -5.71 -8.48
N ALA A 109 -3.60 -5.89 -7.81
CA ALA A 109 -3.71 -6.56 -6.52
C ALA A 109 -5.11 -7.17 -6.38
N ARG A 110 -5.26 -8.14 -5.48
CA ARG A 110 -6.58 -8.73 -5.19
C ARG A 110 -7.42 -7.80 -4.33
N GLU A 111 -6.78 -7.16 -3.35
CA GLU A 111 -7.40 -6.21 -2.44
C GLU A 111 -6.80 -4.83 -2.69
N LEU A 112 -7.64 -3.85 -2.94
CA LEU A 112 -7.24 -2.45 -3.11
C LEU A 112 -8.04 -1.58 -2.16
N SER A 113 -7.36 -0.97 -1.19
CA SER A 113 -7.96 -0.05 -0.23
C SER A 113 -7.23 1.29 -0.25
N ILE A 114 -8.00 2.36 -0.25
CA ILE A 114 -7.51 3.73 -0.30
C ILE A 114 -8.09 4.51 0.87
N VAL A 115 -7.24 5.23 1.60
CA VAL A 115 -7.64 6.20 2.62
C VAL A 115 -7.21 7.58 2.19
N HIS A 116 -8.14 8.55 2.20
CA HIS A 116 -7.88 9.94 1.79
C HIS A 116 -8.52 10.93 2.74
N GLY A 117 -7.92 12.10 2.90
CA GLY A 117 -8.43 13.15 3.79
C GLY A 117 -9.36 14.12 3.04
N TRP A 118 -10.47 14.54 3.67
CA TRP A 118 -11.33 15.62 3.16
C TRP A 118 -10.57 16.93 2.97
N GLY A 119 -9.60 17.21 3.85
CA GLY A 119 -8.79 18.43 3.84
C GLY A 119 -7.41 18.25 3.21
N ASP A 120 -7.24 17.25 2.31
CA ASP A 120 -5.97 17.07 1.61
C ASP A 120 -5.76 18.20 0.61
N ASP A 121 -4.76 19.04 0.87
CA ASP A 121 -4.37 20.20 0.06
C ASP A 121 -3.17 19.91 -0.86
N VAL A 122 -2.67 18.68 -0.88
CA VAL A 122 -1.52 18.24 -1.68
C VAL A 122 -1.96 17.38 -2.87
N VAL A 123 -2.87 16.44 -2.63
CA VAL A 123 -3.39 15.53 -3.66
C VAL A 123 -4.90 15.69 -3.78
N SER A 124 -5.38 15.99 -4.98
CA SER A 124 -6.81 16.19 -5.24
C SER A 124 -7.62 14.95 -4.88
N LEU A 125 -8.62 15.15 -4.02
CA LEU A 125 -9.59 14.12 -3.69
C LEU A 125 -10.35 13.63 -4.91
N GLU A 126 -10.72 14.54 -5.82
CA GLU A 126 -11.46 14.23 -7.04
C GLU A 126 -10.69 13.26 -7.94
N THR A 127 -9.39 13.51 -8.09
CA THR A 127 -8.50 12.63 -8.88
C THR A 127 -8.41 11.23 -8.26
N VAL A 128 -8.27 11.14 -6.93
CA VAL A 128 -8.20 9.85 -6.24
C VAL A 128 -9.56 9.14 -6.24
N LEU A 129 -10.69 9.88 -6.19
CA LEU A 129 -12.04 9.31 -6.36
C LEU A 129 -12.26 8.74 -7.76
N GLU A 130 -11.79 9.42 -8.79
CA GLU A 130 -11.84 8.91 -10.16
C GLU A 130 -11.04 7.61 -10.30
N PHE A 131 -9.83 7.59 -9.77
CA PHE A 131 -9.00 6.39 -9.70
C PHE A 131 -9.71 5.25 -8.95
N ALA A 132 -10.22 5.53 -7.74
CA ALA A 132 -10.91 4.53 -6.93
C ALA A 132 -12.14 3.96 -7.64
N ARG A 133 -12.90 4.81 -8.34
CA ARG A 133 -14.07 4.39 -9.13
C ARG A 133 -13.67 3.54 -10.33
N THR A 134 -12.62 3.91 -11.04
CA THR A 134 -12.13 3.19 -12.22
C THR A 134 -11.72 1.76 -11.87
N TYR A 135 -11.05 1.59 -10.73
CA TYR A 135 -10.53 0.28 -10.31
C TYR A 135 -11.37 -0.39 -9.21
N GLN A 136 -12.55 0.18 -8.89
CA GLN A 136 -13.48 -0.33 -7.88
C GLN A 136 -12.82 -0.57 -6.51
N ALA A 137 -11.90 0.33 -6.13
CA ALA A 137 -11.19 0.26 -4.86
C ALA A 137 -12.14 0.48 -3.66
N MET A 138 -11.87 -0.18 -2.54
CA MET A 138 -12.46 0.21 -1.26
C MET A 138 -11.91 1.59 -0.88
N MET A 139 -12.79 2.61 -0.88
CA MET A 139 -12.39 3.99 -0.61
C MET A 139 -12.93 4.48 0.73
N HIS A 140 -12.05 5.03 1.55
CA HIS A 140 -12.40 5.67 2.83
C HIS A 140 -11.97 7.13 2.80
N ILE A 141 -12.92 8.03 3.01
CA ILE A 141 -12.64 9.47 3.12
C ILE A 141 -12.85 9.87 4.57
N VAL A 142 -11.83 10.47 5.18
CA VAL A 142 -11.79 10.76 6.61
C VAL A 142 -11.56 12.26 6.87
N PRO A 143 -12.00 12.79 8.04
CA PRO A 143 -11.77 14.18 8.41
C PRO A 143 -10.31 14.38 8.86
N ALA A 144 -9.41 14.52 7.87
CA ALA A 144 -7.98 14.72 8.03
C ALA A 144 -7.40 15.50 6.85
N GLY A 145 -6.19 16.04 7.01
CA GLY A 145 -5.37 16.55 5.92
C GLY A 145 -4.54 15.45 5.23
N HIS A 146 -3.58 15.85 4.39
CA HIS A 146 -2.71 14.93 3.64
C HIS A 146 -1.96 13.93 4.52
N ALA A 147 -1.55 14.36 5.71
CA ALA A 147 -0.78 13.53 6.64
C ALA A 147 -1.60 12.37 7.25
N LEU A 148 -2.93 12.49 7.35
CA LEU A 148 -3.86 11.50 7.95
C LEU A 148 -3.56 11.16 9.42
N VAL A 149 -2.72 11.94 10.10
CA VAL A 149 -2.29 11.66 11.48
C VAL A 149 -3.40 11.90 12.50
N GLU A 150 -4.36 12.74 12.17
CA GLU A 150 -5.53 13.04 12.99
C GLU A 150 -6.43 11.80 13.16
N GLN A 151 -6.35 10.87 12.24
CA GLN A 151 -7.14 9.64 12.20
C GLN A 151 -6.29 8.38 12.43
N LEU A 152 -5.14 8.49 13.09
CA LEU A 152 -4.17 7.40 13.20
C LEU A 152 -4.74 6.14 13.86
N ASP A 153 -5.56 6.27 14.90
CA ASP A 153 -6.16 5.11 15.57
C ASP A 153 -7.24 4.44 14.72
N TRP A 154 -8.00 5.21 13.96
CA TRP A 154 -8.92 4.67 12.97
C TRP A 154 -8.15 3.97 11.84
N LEU A 155 -7.08 4.60 11.33
CA LEU A 155 -6.23 4.07 10.26
C LEU A 155 -5.63 2.71 10.65
N LYS A 156 -5.19 2.53 11.89
CA LYS A 156 -4.69 1.24 12.41
C LYS A 156 -5.75 0.14 12.33
N ARG A 157 -7.01 0.44 12.72
CA ARG A 157 -8.12 -0.53 12.64
C ARG A 157 -8.46 -0.87 11.20
N CYS A 158 -8.61 0.14 10.34
CA CYS A 158 -8.87 -0.04 8.92
C CYS A 158 -7.79 -0.90 8.25
N PHE A 159 -6.52 -0.64 8.55
CA PHE A 159 -5.42 -1.44 8.04
C PHE A 159 -5.41 -2.87 8.58
N ALA A 160 -5.75 -3.08 9.86
CA ALA A 160 -5.85 -4.42 10.44
C ALA A 160 -6.90 -5.27 9.71
N ASP A 161 -8.10 -4.71 9.47
CA ASP A 161 -9.18 -5.39 8.75
C ASP A 161 -8.75 -5.72 7.30
N PHE A 162 -8.15 -4.76 6.60
CA PHE A 162 -7.60 -4.97 5.26
C PHE A 162 -6.56 -6.09 5.23
N LEU A 163 -5.59 -6.06 6.15
CA LEU A 163 -4.52 -7.05 6.21
C LEU A 163 -5.04 -8.45 6.53
N GLN A 164 -5.99 -8.57 7.47
CA GLN A 164 -6.65 -9.83 7.78
C GLN A 164 -7.38 -10.42 6.55
N ASN A 165 -8.04 -9.60 5.75
CA ASN A 165 -8.66 -10.04 4.51
C ASN A 165 -7.61 -10.59 3.53
N CYS A 166 -6.49 -9.87 3.32
CA CYS A 166 -5.39 -10.36 2.48
C CYS A 166 -4.85 -11.71 2.94
N LEU A 167 -4.66 -11.89 4.26
CA LEU A 167 -4.14 -13.14 4.83
C LEU A 167 -5.14 -14.30 4.74
N ALA A 168 -6.44 -14.05 4.93
CA ALA A 168 -7.49 -15.06 4.88
C ALA A 168 -7.64 -15.67 3.47
N TRP A 169 -7.49 -14.88 2.41
CA TRP A 169 -7.56 -15.35 1.03
C TRP A 169 -6.52 -16.43 0.71
N GLN A 170 -5.32 -16.28 1.18
CA GLN A 170 -4.26 -17.27 0.94
C GLN A 170 -4.53 -18.59 1.68
N CYS A 171 -5.10 -18.53 2.87
CA CYS A 171 -5.48 -19.74 3.62
C CYS A 171 -6.59 -20.51 2.88
N ALA A 172 -7.57 -19.83 2.29
CA ALA A 172 -8.64 -20.43 1.51
C ALA A 172 -8.12 -21.11 0.25
N THR A 173 -7.30 -20.41 -0.55
CA THR A 173 -6.72 -20.96 -1.79
C THR A 173 -5.71 -22.09 -1.55
N ALA A 174 -4.98 -22.07 -0.46
CA ALA A 174 -4.11 -23.19 -0.06
C ALA A 174 -4.94 -24.42 0.30
N ARG A 175 -6.07 -24.26 0.99
CA ARG A 175 -6.98 -25.33 1.36
C ARG A 175 -7.68 -25.94 0.14
N GLU A 176 -8.10 -25.12 -0.81
CA GLU A 176 -8.70 -25.58 -2.08
C GLU A 176 -7.71 -26.37 -2.95
N ARG A 177 -6.44 -25.91 -3.03
CA ARG A 177 -5.39 -26.63 -3.74
C ARG A 177 -5.08 -27.99 -3.09
N LEU A 178 -5.10 -28.09 -1.76
CA LEU A 178 -4.91 -29.34 -1.04
C LEU A 178 -6.04 -30.33 -1.31
N LEU A 179 -7.30 -29.85 -1.38
CA LEU A 179 -8.48 -30.68 -1.66
C LEU A 179 -8.58 -31.10 -3.12
N ALA A 180 -7.99 -30.36 -4.05
CA ALA A 180 -7.96 -30.71 -5.48
C ALA A 180 -6.86 -31.73 -5.84
N THR A 181 -6.01 -32.11 -4.89
CA THR A 181 -4.92 -33.06 -5.07
C THR A 181 -5.27 -34.49 -4.58
N PHE A 182 -6.50 -34.69 -4.11
CA PHE A 182 -7.10 -35.97 -3.73
C PHE A 182 -8.29 -36.30 -4.62
#